data_59be9fde492609e5f346b19fc7c58657
#
_entry.id   59be9fde492609e5f346b19fc7c58657
#
_cell.length_a   1.000
_cell.length_b   1.000
_cell.length_c   1.000
_cell.angle_alpha   90.00
_cell.angle_beta   90.00
_cell.angle_gamma   90.00
#
_symmetry.space_group_name_H-M   'P 1'
#
loop_
_entity.id
_entity.type
_entity.pdbx_description
1 polymer ?
#
loop_
_entity_poly.entity_id
_entity_poly.type
_entity_poly.pdbx_seq_one_letter_code
_entity_poly.pdbx_strand_id
1 'polypeptide(L)'
;MKLAKKVFIASLAFLSGSTMATQWEKIRKPISGQPQSIGGYSNGCIIGAQPLALKGEGYQVIRSIKNRYYGHPQLLDYLTKLGQRTKASGLPPILIGDMGMPAGGRFSSGHASHQTGLDADIWLRFGPMDDETARNPAGLATLMVDRATQRVDEQVWTDNQFKLIKLAAQDSRVNRIFVNPAIKVKLCNTEGVDRAWLQKIRPWYGHDSHIHVRLSCPSDAKNCENQAALPAGDGCGAELYSWFEPAPK
;
A
#
# COMPACT_ATOMS: atom_id res chain seq x y z
N MET A 1 -43.60 7.15 -53.91
CA MET A 1 -42.30 7.70 -53.50
C MET A 1 -41.92 7.18 -52.15
N LYS A 2 -41.00 6.19 -52.04
CA LYS A 2 -40.56 5.58 -50.77
C LYS A 2 -39.26 6.24 -50.36
N LEU A 3 -39.25 7.01 -49.27
CA LEU A 3 -38.04 7.59 -48.67
C LEU A 3 -37.27 6.48 -47.92
N ALA A 4 -36.06 6.19 -48.35
CA ALA A 4 -35.15 5.29 -47.64
C ALA A 4 -34.42 6.11 -46.54
N LYS A 5 -34.63 5.75 -45.26
CA LYS A 5 -33.88 6.27 -44.14
C LYS A 5 -32.49 5.61 -44.11
N LYS A 6 -31.45 6.40 -44.34
CA LYS A 6 -30.05 5.95 -44.13
C LYS A 6 -29.75 5.99 -42.62
N VAL A 7 -29.52 4.83 -42.01
CA VAL A 7 -29.01 4.72 -40.66
C VAL A 7 -27.49 4.90 -40.72
N PHE A 8 -26.98 5.96 -40.14
CA PHE A 8 -25.55 6.14 -39.90
C PHE A 8 -25.16 5.41 -38.62
N ILE A 9 -24.43 4.30 -38.73
CA ILE A 9 -23.81 3.62 -37.61
C ILE A 9 -22.47 4.34 -37.37
N ALA A 10 -22.44 5.14 -36.29
CA ALA A 10 -21.19 5.72 -35.80
C ALA A 10 -20.42 4.64 -35.03
N SER A 11 -19.37 4.11 -35.63
CA SER A 11 -18.44 3.21 -34.95
C SER A 11 -17.61 4.01 -33.93
N LEU A 12 -17.91 3.86 -32.63
CA LEU A 12 -17.04 4.32 -31.56
C LEU A 12 -15.78 3.45 -31.55
N ALA A 13 -14.68 3.97 -32.08
CA ALA A 13 -13.36 3.39 -31.88
C ALA A 13 -12.94 3.59 -30.41
N PHE A 14 -12.98 2.54 -29.61
CA PHE A 14 -12.33 2.54 -28.30
C PHE A 14 -10.81 2.63 -28.51
N LEU A 15 -10.28 3.82 -28.36
CA LEU A 15 -8.85 4.02 -28.20
C LEU A 15 -8.45 3.41 -26.85
N SER A 16 -7.96 2.19 -26.87
CA SER A 16 -7.23 1.58 -25.76
C SER A 16 -5.96 2.41 -25.55
N GLY A 17 -6.03 3.38 -24.65
CA GLY A 17 -4.90 4.19 -24.25
C GLY A 17 -3.83 3.30 -23.62
N SER A 18 -2.78 2.97 -24.37
CA SER A 18 -1.58 2.37 -23.82
C SER A 18 -1.00 3.36 -22.80
N THR A 19 -1.02 2.99 -21.51
CA THR A 19 -0.38 3.79 -20.46
C THR A 19 1.12 3.79 -20.72
N MET A 20 1.63 4.93 -21.23
CA MET A 20 3.07 5.09 -21.47
C MET A 20 3.81 5.08 -20.13
N ALA A 21 4.89 4.29 -20.05
CA ALA A 21 5.78 4.29 -18.88
C ALA A 21 6.26 5.71 -18.56
N THR A 22 6.24 6.10 -17.30
CA THR A 22 6.76 7.41 -16.87
C THR A 22 8.27 7.50 -17.06
N GLN A 23 8.83 8.72 -17.03
CA GLN A 23 10.28 8.91 -17.03
C GLN A 23 10.96 8.14 -15.88
N TRP A 24 10.33 8.07 -14.70
CA TRP A 24 10.81 7.37 -13.53
C TRP A 24 10.90 5.85 -13.74
N GLU A 25 9.95 5.26 -14.44
CA GLU A 25 9.94 3.82 -14.75
C GLU A 25 11.05 3.40 -15.72
N LYS A 26 11.64 4.35 -16.45
CA LYS A 26 12.80 4.11 -17.32
C LYS A 26 14.10 4.00 -16.52
N ILE A 27 14.15 4.51 -15.30
CA ILE A 27 15.31 4.41 -14.41
C ILE A 27 15.30 3.02 -13.77
N ARG A 28 16.19 2.15 -14.22
CA ARG A 28 16.21 0.72 -13.83
C ARG A 28 17.15 0.42 -12.66
N LYS A 29 18.01 1.36 -12.25
CA LYS A 29 18.96 1.24 -11.15
C LYS A 29 18.87 2.45 -10.24
N PRO A 30 19.20 2.32 -8.94
CA PRO A 30 19.24 3.45 -8.02
C PRO A 30 20.18 4.56 -8.50
N ILE A 31 19.80 5.80 -8.23
CA ILE A 31 20.69 6.96 -8.36
C ILE A 31 21.73 6.88 -7.24
N SER A 32 23.02 6.93 -7.60
CA SER A 32 24.11 6.85 -6.64
C SER A 32 24.11 8.07 -5.70
N GLY A 33 24.40 7.84 -4.43
CA GLY A 33 24.49 8.88 -3.41
C GLY A 33 24.12 8.35 -2.02
N GLN A 34 24.26 9.20 -1.01
CA GLN A 34 23.74 8.90 0.31
C GLN A 34 22.19 8.81 0.24
N PRO A 35 21.57 7.89 0.99
CA PRO A 35 20.11 7.75 0.98
C PRO A 35 19.41 9.06 1.37
N GLN A 36 18.56 9.57 0.49
CA GLN A 36 17.78 10.78 0.72
C GLN A 36 16.40 10.65 0.09
N SER A 37 15.35 10.71 0.91
CA SER A 37 13.99 10.94 0.47
C SER A 37 13.79 12.43 0.19
N ILE A 38 13.19 12.80 -0.94
CA ILE A 38 13.05 14.19 -1.40
C ILE A 38 11.59 14.44 -1.77
N GLY A 39 11.04 15.55 -1.29
CA GLY A 39 9.65 15.95 -1.51
C GLY A 39 8.66 15.13 -0.70
N GLY A 40 7.39 15.20 -1.09
CA GLY A 40 6.28 14.50 -0.45
C GLY A 40 6.02 13.13 -1.06
N TYR A 41 5.28 12.29 -0.36
CA TYR A 41 5.02 10.89 -0.73
C TYR A 41 4.35 10.71 -2.10
N SER A 42 3.61 11.71 -2.58
CA SER A 42 2.92 11.72 -3.89
C SER A 42 3.53 12.70 -4.90
N ASN A 43 4.59 13.39 -4.51
CA ASN A 43 5.35 14.31 -5.35
C ASN A 43 6.80 14.34 -4.87
N GLY A 44 7.54 13.28 -5.14
CA GLY A 44 8.89 13.15 -4.63
C GLY A 44 9.72 12.10 -5.39
N CYS A 45 10.93 11.90 -4.89
CA CYS A 45 11.87 10.91 -5.40
C CYS A 45 12.82 10.45 -4.29
N ILE A 46 13.74 9.54 -4.62
CA ILE A 46 14.77 9.07 -3.70
C ILE A 46 16.12 8.95 -4.40
N ILE A 47 17.19 9.38 -3.74
CA ILE A 47 18.58 9.10 -4.07
C ILE A 47 19.08 8.00 -3.14
N GLY A 48 19.99 7.14 -3.59
CA GLY A 48 20.59 6.08 -2.77
C GLY A 48 19.58 5.02 -2.30
N ALA A 49 18.48 4.82 -3.02
CA ALA A 49 17.55 3.74 -2.72
C ALA A 49 18.24 2.38 -2.73
N GLN A 50 17.79 1.48 -1.87
CA GLN A 50 18.30 0.11 -1.80
C GLN A 50 17.19 -0.89 -2.09
N PRO A 51 17.49 -2.04 -2.72
CA PRO A 51 16.51 -3.09 -2.91
C PRO A 51 16.28 -3.86 -1.59
N LEU A 52 15.02 -4.19 -1.29
CA LEU A 52 14.72 -5.18 -0.27
C LEU A 52 15.05 -6.57 -0.83
N ALA A 53 15.72 -7.41 -0.04
CA ALA A 53 15.95 -8.81 -0.42
C ALA A 53 14.62 -9.50 -0.75
N LEU A 54 14.56 -10.27 -1.83
CA LEU A 54 13.30 -10.87 -2.28
C LEU A 54 12.72 -11.89 -1.28
N LYS A 55 13.56 -12.42 -0.40
CA LYS A 55 13.17 -13.28 0.73
C LYS A 55 13.94 -12.86 1.97
N GLY A 56 13.28 -12.92 3.11
CA GLY A 56 13.87 -12.69 4.41
C GLY A 56 13.11 -13.42 5.50
N GLU A 57 13.57 -13.27 6.72
CA GLU A 57 12.93 -13.90 7.85
C GLU A 57 11.51 -13.34 8.05
N GLY A 58 10.51 -14.22 7.86
CA GLY A 58 9.10 -13.89 8.03
C GLY A 58 8.49 -13.02 6.92
N TYR A 59 9.18 -12.80 5.80
CA TYR A 59 8.62 -12.08 4.66
C TYR A 59 9.09 -12.63 3.30
N GLN A 60 8.31 -12.32 2.27
CA GLN A 60 8.64 -12.51 0.86
C GLN A 60 8.19 -11.29 0.06
N VAL A 61 9.08 -10.80 -0.82
CA VAL A 61 8.73 -9.74 -1.78
C VAL A 61 7.98 -10.35 -2.94
N ILE A 62 6.88 -9.72 -3.32
CA ILE A 62 6.07 -10.10 -4.47
C ILE A 62 6.10 -9.04 -5.56
N ARG A 63 5.64 -9.39 -6.77
CA ARG A 63 5.56 -8.48 -7.94
C ARG A 63 6.94 -7.93 -8.36
N SER A 64 8.02 -8.63 -8.05
CA SER A 64 9.39 -8.15 -8.33
C SER A 64 9.65 -7.87 -9.82
N ILE A 65 8.88 -8.45 -10.73
CA ILE A 65 8.91 -8.14 -12.18
C ILE A 65 8.68 -6.65 -12.46
N LYS A 66 7.95 -5.94 -11.58
CA LYS A 66 7.66 -4.50 -11.72
C LYS A 66 8.82 -3.61 -11.31
N ASN A 67 9.89 -4.17 -10.75
CA ASN A 67 11.04 -3.42 -10.23
C ASN A 67 10.65 -2.38 -9.15
N ARG A 68 9.65 -2.70 -8.31
CA ARG A 68 9.06 -1.84 -7.27
C ARG A 68 9.30 -2.44 -5.88
N TYR A 69 10.56 -2.71 -5.55
CA TYR A 69 10.99 -3.24 -4.25
C TYR A 69 12.19 -2.49 -3.68
N TYR A 70 12.29 -1.21 -4.05
CA TYR A 70 13.32 -0.29 -3.56
C TYR A 70 12.74 0.66 -2.52
N GLY A 71 13.60 1.09 -1.60
CA GLY A 71 13.23 2.05 -0.57
C GLY A 71 14.42 2.69 0.12
N HIS A 72 14.12 3.62 1.01
CA HIS A 72 15.08 4.18 1.94
C HIS A 72 15.52 3.08 2.94
N PRO A 73 16.79 3.03 3.39
CA PRO A 73 17.26 2.05 4.37
C PRO A 73 16.37 1.94 5.62
N GLN A 74 15.78 3.05 6.08
CA GLN A 74 14.81 3.05 7.18
C GLN A 74 13.58 2.18 6.90
N LEU A 75 13.06 2.20 5.65
CA LEU A 75 11.95 1.35 5.25
C LEU A 75 12.34 -0.12 5.19
N LEU A 76 13.54 -0.41 4.66
CA LEU A 76 14.05 -1.78 4.57
C LEU A 76 14.24 -2.39 5.97
N ASP A 77 14.84 -1.63 6.90
CA ASP A 77 15.00 -2.06 8.29
C ASP A 77 13.65 -2.29 8.96
N TYR A 78 12.68 -1.38 8.76
CA TYR A 78 11.32 -1.55 9.28
C TYR A 78 10.67 -2.85 8.78
N LEU A 79 10.70 -3.10 7.46
CA LEU A 79 10.08 -4.29 6.85
C LEU A 79 10.75 -5.59 7.30
N THR A 80 12.09 -5.59 7.39
CA THR A 80 12.85 -6.73 7.89
C THR A 80 12.48 -7.04 9.35
N LYS A 81 12.46 -6.03 10.21
CA LYS A 81 12.05 -6.19 11.61
C LYS A 81 10.58 -6.57 11.77
N LEU A 82 9.70 -6.07 10.91
CA LEU A 82 8.30 -6.49 10.90
C LEU A 82 8.17 -7.97 10.55
N GLY A 83 8.89 -8.46 9.52
CA GLY A 83 8.92 -9.88 9.17
C GLY A 83 9.37 -10.76 10.35
N GLN A 84 10.44 -10.36 11.04
CA GLN A 84 10.94 -11.08 12.21
C GLN A 84 9.90 -11.11 13.35
N ARG A 85 9.25 -9.97 13.64
CA ARG A 85 8.22 -9.89 14.69
C ARG A 85 6.97 -10.70 14.34
N THR A 86 6.52 -10.66 13.09
CA THR A 86 5.37 -11.46 12.65
C THR A 86 5.67 -12.95 12.74
N LYS A 87 6.85 -13.41 12.31
CA LYS A 87 7.30 -14.80 12.48
C LYS A 87 7.36 -15.21 13.95
N ALA A 88 7.95 -14.37 14.82
CA ALA A 88 8.02 -14.62 16.26
C ALA A 88 6.64 -14.70 16.92
N SER A 89 5.63 -14.04 16.34
CA SER A 89 4.22 -14.08 16.76
C SER A 89 3.42 -15.23 16.15
N GLY A 90 4.09 -16.16 15.44
CA GLY A 90 3.47 -17.34 14.84
C GLY A 90 2.69 -17.05 13.54
N LEU A 91 2.86 -15.88 12.91
CA LEU A 91 2.21 -15.60 11.64
C LEU A 91 2.97 -16.26 10.47
N PRO A 92 2.26 -16.67 9.41
CA PRO A 92 2.91 -17.06 8.17
C PRO A 92 3.66 -15.88 7.55
N PRO A 93 4.61 -16.12 6.62
CA PRO A 93 5.37 -15.05 5.96
C PRO A 93 4.47 -13.96 5.36
N ILE A 94 4.75 -12.70 5.67
CA ILE A 94 4.06 -11.56 5.06
C ILE A 94 4.52 -11.35 3.62
N LEU A 95 3.62 -10.89 2.75
CA LEU A 95 3.90 -10.61 1.33
C LEU A 95 4.01 -9.11 1.12
N ILE A 96 5.19 -8.64 0.67
CA ILE A 96 5.51 -7.22 0.52
C ILE A 96 5.56 -6.85 -0.97
N GLY A 97 4.82 -5.85 -1.38
CA GLY A 97 4.81 -5.28 -2.74
C GLY A 97 3.47 -4.66 -3.14
N ASP A 98 3.51 -3.43 -3.73
CA ASP A 98 4.66 -2.67 -4.24
C ASP A 98 5.34 -1.84 -3.14
N MET A 99 6.60 -1.52 -3.34
CA MET A 99 7.37 -0.48 -2.68
C MET A 99 7.69 0.64 -3.69
N GLY A 100 8.78 1.39 -3.51
CA GLY A 100 9.26 2.35 -4.48
C GLY A 100 10.03 1.74 -5.67
N MET A 101 10.21 2.54 -6.71
CA MET A 101 11.12 2.27 -7.81
C MET A 101 12.56 2.64 -7.44
N PRO A 102 13.59 2.26 -8.25
CA PRO A 102 15.00 2.54 -7.97
C PRO A 102 15.34 4.02 -7.70
N ALA A 103 14.64 4.95 -8.33
CA ALA A 103 14.78 6.39 -8.11
C ALA A 103 13.53 7.02 -7.47
N GLY A 104 12.57 6.22 -7.01
CA GLY A 104 11.27 6.71 -6.60
C GLY A 104 10.47 7.29 -7.76
N GLY A 105 9.73 8.38 -7.49
CA GLY A 105 8.93 9.06 -8.50
C GLY A 105 7.63 8.35 -8.86
N ARG A 106 6.84 8.98 -9.72
CA ARG A 106 5.48 8.56 -10.02
C ARG A 106 5.41 7.30 -10.89
N PHE A 107 4.57 6.35 -10.50
CA PHE A 107 4.18 5.21 -11.33
C PHE A 107 3.23 5.64 -12.46
N SER A 108 3.22 4.89 -13.56
CA SER A 108 2.26 5.11 -14.66
C SER A 108 0.83 4.71 -14.27
N SER A 109 0.67 3.82 -13.30
CA SER A 109 -0.62 3.31 -12.85
C SER A 109 -0.56 2.72 -11.44
N GLY A 110 -1.71 2.64 -10.79
CA GLY A 110 -1.96 1.89 -9.56
C GLY A 110 -1.84 2.73 -8.28
N HIS A 111 -0.78 3.47 -8.11
CA HIS A 111 -0.51 4.20 -6.86
C HIS A 111 -0.22 5.67 -7.12
N ALA A 112 -0.76 6.54 -6.27
CA ALA A 112 -0.44 7.97 -6.30
C ALA A 112 0.84 8.31 -5.52
N SER A 113 1.24 7.47 -4.56
CA SER A 113 2.40 7.65 -3.70
C SER A 113 3.51 6.63 -3.99
N HIS A 114 4.26 6.17 -3.01
CA HIS A 114 5.47 5.32 -3.13
C HIS A 114 6.67 6.02 -3.79
N GLN A 115 6.67 7.36 -3.82
CA GLN A 115 7.65 8.10 -4.62
C GLN A 115 8.95 8.38 -3.87
N THR A 116 8.93 8.43 -2.55
CA THR A 116 10.07 8.83 -1.71
C THR A 116 10.82 7.64 -1.07
N GLY A 117 10.40 6.41 -1.37
CA GLY A 117 10.99 5.20 -0.76
C GLY A 117 10.65 4.99 0.71
N LEU A 118 9.55 5.59 1.20
CA LEU A 118 9.06 5.47 2.57
C LEU A 118 7.69 4.78 2.69
N ASP A 119 7.15 4.31 1.57
CA ASP A 119 5.87 3.61 1.48
C ASP A 119 6.06 2.15 1.07
N ALA A 120 5.26 1.25 1.64
CA ALA A 120 5.19 -0.15 1.24
C ALA A 120 3.77 -0.68 1.38
N ASP A 121 3.34 -1.47 0.39
CA ASP A 121 2.14 -2.29 0.49
C ASP A 121 2.49 -3.66 1.09
N ILE A 122 1.69 -4.11 2.03
CA ILE A 122 1.77 -5.44 2.62
C ILE A 122 0.43 -6.11 2.40
N TRP A 123 0.44 -7.25 1.69
CA TRP A 123 -0.80 -7.96 1.40
C TRP A 123 -1.41 -8.57 2.65
N LEU A 124 -2.73 -8.58 2.72
CA LEU A 124 -3.50 -9.21 3.79
C LEU A 124 -3.62 -10.73 3.61
N ARG A 125 -3.30 -11.25 2.42
CA ARG A 125 -3.00 -12.65 2.20
C ARG A 125 -1.58 -12.95 2.67
N PHE A 126 -1.39 -14.08 3.33
CA PHE A 126 -0.07 -14.55 3.75
C PHE A 126 0.57 -15.50 2.73
N GLY A 127 1.89 -15.61 2.81
CA GLY A 127 2.69 -16.55 2.04
C GLY A 127 3.02 -17.84 2.82
N PRO A 128 4.06 -18.55 2.40
CA PRO A 128 4.87 -18.24 1.23
C PRO A 128 4.15 -18.57 -0.10
N MET A 129 4.64 -17.98 -1.19
CA MET A 129 4.35 -18.38 -2.56
C MET A 129 5.62 -19.00 -3.17
N ASP A 130 5.48 -19.86 -4.19
CA ASP A 130 6.60 -20.24 -5.02
C ASP A 130 7.19 -19.00 -5.73
N ASP A 131 8.45 -19.09 -6.17
CA ASP A 131 9.18 -17.90 -6.66
C ASP A 131 8.63 -17.33 -7.95
N GLU A 132 8.11 -18.17 -8.85
CA GLU A 132 7.51 -17.74 -10.10
C GLU A 132 6.20 -16.99 -9.83
N THR A 133 5.34 -17.55 -9.00
CA THR A 133 4.10 -16.91 -8.55
C THR A 133 4.39 -15.61 -7.81
N ALA A 134 5.34 -15.58 -6.89
CA ALA A 134 5.70 -14.37 -6.16
C ALA A 134 6.23 -13.28 -7.10
N ARG A 135 6.99 -13.64 -8.12
CA ARG A 135 7.51 -12.69 -9.11
C ARG A 135 6.39 -11.95 -9.86
N ASN A 136 5.28 -12.64 -10.18
CA ASN A 136 4.14 -12.06 -10.89
C ASN A 136 2.80 -12.67 -10.44
N PRO A 137 2.30 -12.37 -9.23
CA PRO A 137 1.09 -12.96 -8.66
C PRO A 137 -0.19 -12.33 -9.22
N ALA A 138 -0.35 -12.25 -10.54
CA ALA A 138 -1.53 -11.66 -11.17
C ALA A 138 -2.81 -12.38 -10.70
N GLY A 139 -3.82 -11.63 -10.28
CA GLY A 139 -5.12 -12.15 -9.88
C GLY A 139 -5.16 -12.91 -8.53
N LEU A 140 -4.07 -12.94 -7.76
CA LEU A 140 -4.00 -13.67 -6.49
C LEU A 140 -4.25 -12.82 -5.24
N ALA A 141 -4.63 -11.57 -5.39
CA ALA A 141 -5.03 -10.73 -4.25
C ALA A 141 -6.34 -11.26 -3.64
N THR A 142 -6.35 -11.45 -2.33
CA THR A 142 -7.55 -11.84 -1.58
C THR A 142 -8.21 -10.60 -1.02
N LEU A 143 -9.47 -10.36 -1.41
CA LEU A 143 -10.24 -9.25 -0.88
C LEU A 143 -10.73 -9.58 0.53
N MET A 144 -10.47 -8.70 1.48
CA MET A 144 -10.91 -8.84 2.88
C MET A 144 -12.26 -8.17 3.13
N VAL A 145 -12.82 -7.51 2.12
CA VAL A 145 -14.07 -6.75 2.25
C VAL A 145 -15.04 -7.19 1.15
N ASP A 146 -16.23 -7.54 1.55
CA ASP A 146 -17.36 -7.65 0.65
C ASP A 146 -17.79 -6.25 0.23
N ARG A 147 -17.57 -5.92 -1.04
CA ARG A 147 -17.83 -4.60 -1.60
C ARG A 147 -19.32 -4.26 -1.71
N ALA A 148 -20.18 -5.26 -1.75
CA ALA A 148 -21.64 -5.04 -1.80
C ALA A 148 -22.17 -4.62 -0.44
N THR A 149 -21.70 -5.23 0.63
CA THR A 149 -22.14 -4.95 2.00
C THR A 149 -21.27 -3.92 2.71
N GLN A 150 -20.09 -3.59 2.14
CA GLN A 150 -19.08 -2.73 2.76
C GLN A 150 -18.66 -3.21 4.17
N ARG A 151 -18.55 -4.53 4.34
CA ARG A 151 -18.13 -5.19 5.57
C ARG A 151 -16.96 -6.12 5.32
N VAL A 152 -16.18 -6.36 6.37
CA VAL A 152 -15.14 -7.39 6.32
C VAL A 152 -15.80 -8.74 6.08
N ASP A 153 -15.25 -9.51 5.15
CA ASP A 153 -15.67 -10.89 4.88
C ASP A 153 -15.05 -11.81 5.94
N GLU A 154 -15.88 -12.27 6.86
CA GLU A 154 -15.48 -13.11 7.98
C GLU A 154 -15.05 -14.54 7.53
N GLN A 155 -15.26 -14.91 6.26
CA GLN A 155 -14.79 -16.20 5.72
C GLN A 155 -13.30 -16.16 5.37
N VAL A 156 -12.76 -14.96 5.06
CA VAL A 156 -11.35 -14.79 4.69
C VAL A 156 -10.53 -14.01 5.73
N TRP A 157 -11.19 -13.19 6.53
CA TRP A 157 -10.55 -12.46 7.63
C TRP A 157 -10.33 -13.38 8.84
N THR A 158 -9.12 -13.35 9.38
CA THR A 158 -8.75 -14.10 10.59
C THR A 158 -8.03 -13.19 11.58
N ASP A 159 -7.73 -13.69 12.76
CA ASP A 159 -6.91 -12.98 13.75
C ASP A 159 -5.50 -12.63 13.24
N ASN A 160 -5.02 -13.31 12.21
CA ASN A 160 -3.70 -13.03 11.65
C ASN A 160 -3.65 -11.64 10.98
N GLN A 161 -4.72 -11.22 10.29
CA GLN A 161 -4.78 -9.88 9.70
C GLN A 161 -4.79 -8.80 10.79
N PHE A 162 -5.56 -9.00 11.85
CA PHE A 162 -5.56 -8.09 13.01
C PHE A 162 -4.17 -7.99 13.64
N LYS A 163 -3.54 -9.13 13.93
CA LYS A 163 -2.18 -9.19 14.53
C LYS A 163 -1.15 -8.49 13.62
N LEU A 164 -1.18 -8.76 12.32
CA LEU A 164 -0.27 -8.13 11.36
C LEU A 164 -0.39 -6.60 11.39
N ILE A 165 -1.62 -6.07 11.29
CA ILE A 165 -1.85 -4.62 11.25
C ILE A 165 -1.43 -3.97 12.57
N LYS A 166 -1.74 -4.59 13.71
CA LYS A 166 -1.32 -4.09 15.03
C LYS A 166 0.20 -4.06 15.15
N LEU A 167 0.88 -5.16 14.81
CA LEU A 167 2.35 -5.23 14.81
C LEU A 167 2.98 -4.19 13.87
N ALA A 168 2.41 -3.99 12.69
CA ALA A 168 2.89 -2.99 11.75
C ALA A 168 2.78 -1.57 12.34
N ALA A 169 1.67 -1.23 13.00
CA ALA A 169 1.42 0.09 13.55
C ALA A 169 2.24 0.44 14.80
N GLN A 170 2.71 -0.56 15.55
CA GLN A 170 3.43 -0.36 16.81
C GLN A 170 4.84 0.25 16.65
N ASP A 171 5.43 0.19 15.45
CA ASP A 171 6.73 0.82 15.21
C ASP A 171 6.60 2.35 15.24
N SER A 172 7.47 3.02 15.97
CA SER A 172 7.43 4.48 16.14
C SER A 172 7.65 5.26 14.84
N ARG A 173 8.36 4.66 13.88
CA ARG A 173 8.62 5.27 12.56
C ARG A 173 7.39 5.30 11.67
N VAL A 174 6.38 4.47 11.95
CA VAL A 174 5.13 4.46 11.17
C VAL A 174 4.35 5.73 11.45
N ASN A 175 4.19 6.53 10.41
CA ASN A 175 3.36 7.73 10.40
C ASN A 175 1.88 7.36 10.32
N ARG A 176 1.52 6.52 9.33
CA ARG A 176 0.15 6.02 9.14
C ARG A 176 0.12 4.73 8.35
N ILE A 177 -0.99 4.03 8.45
CA ILE A 177 -1.30 2.85 7.65
C ILE A 177 -2.68 3.06 7.05
N PHE A 178 -2.77 3.02 5.72
CA PHE A 178 -4.05 3.12 5.02
C PHE A 178 -4.67 1.73 4.87
N VAL A 179 -5.96 1.64 5.19
CA VAL A 179 -6.77 0.43 5.09
C VAL A 179 -8.15 0.78 4.54
N ASN A 180 -8.87 -0.20 4.00
CA ASN A 180 -10.28 0.00 3.66
C ASN A 180 -11.07 0.46 4.90
N PRO A 181 -12.07 1.38 4.77
CA PRO A 181 -12.89 1.83 5.89
C PRO A 181 -13.52 0.68 6.69
N ALA A 182 -14.02 -0.38 6.02
CA ALA A 182 -14.58 -1.55 6.69
C ALA A 182 -13.55 -2.29 7.57
N ILE A 183 -12.29 -2.38 7.11
CA ILE A 183 -11.19 -2.94 7.90
C ILE A 183 -10.95 -2.07 9.14
N LYS A 184 -10.94 -0.75 9.00
CA LYS A 184 -10.80 0.16 10.16
C LYS A 184 -11.91 -0.05 11.18
N VAL A 185 -13.18 -0.18 10.74
CA VAL A 185 -14.31 -0.51 11.62
C VAL A 185 -14.08 -1.84 12.36
N LYS A 186 -13.66 -2.89 11.63
CA LYS A 186 -13.35 -4.18 12.24
C LYS A 186 -12.27 -4.07 13.33
N LEU A 187 -11.19 -3.33 13.07
CA LEU A 187 -10.12 -3.11 14.04
C LEU A 187 -10.61 -2.34 15.26
N CYS A 188 -11.42 -1.30 15.08
CA CYS A 188 -12.01 -0.51 16.15
C CYS A 188 -12.92 -1.35 17.07
N ASN A 189 -13.65 -2.29 16.51
CA ASN A 189 -14.56 -3.16 17.24
C ASN A 189 -13.84 -4.35 17.94
N THR A 190 -12.69 -4.74 17.41
CA THR A 190 -11.91 -5.85 17.97
C THR A 190 -10.98 -5.41 19.10
N GLU A 191 -10.39 -4.20 19.00
CA GLU A 191 -9.44 -3.71 20.00
C GLU A 191 -10.16 -3.10 21.20
N GLY A 192 -9.97 -3.72 22.38
CA GLY A 192 -10.63 -3.29 23.61
C GLY A 192 -9.79 -2.37 24.49
N VAL A 193 -8.51 -2.67 24.67
CA VAL A 193 -7.69 -2.08 25.74
C VAL A 193 -6.61 -1.14 25.21
N ASP A 194 -5.73 -1.62 24.34
CA ASP A 194 -4.62 -0.84 23.77
C ASP A 194 -5.03 -0.22 22.45
N ARG A 195 -5.64 0.97 22.51
CA ARG A 195 -6.20 1.65 21.32
C ARG A 195 -5.28 2.70 20.70
N ALA A 196 -4.14 3.00 21.31
CA ALA A 196 -3.26 4.09 20.84
C ALA A 196 -2.76 3.89 19.39
N TRP A 197 -2.45 2.66 19.00
CA TRP A 197 -2.00 2.34 17.63
C TRP A 197 -3.06 2.58 16.56
N LEU A 198 -4.36 2.51 16.92
CA LEU A 198 -5.47 2.76 15.99
C LEU A 198 -5.45 4.18 15.40
N GLN A 199 -4.88 5.17 16.10
CA GLN A 199 -4.69 6.53 15.57
C GLN A 199 -3.96 6.52 14.22
N LYS A 200 -2.95 5.64 14.08
CA LYS A 200 -2.16 5.52 12.85
C LYS A 200 -2.93 4.85 11.70
N ILE A 201 -4.00 4.13 11.99
CA ILE A 201 -4.79 3.43 10.97
C ILE A 201 -5.78 4.41 10.36
N ARG A 202 -5.60 4.69 9.07
CA ARG A 202 -6.42 5.70 8.37
C ARG A 202 -7.27 5.05 7.28
N PRO A 203 -8.57 5.34 7.25
CA PRO A 203 -9.44 4.82 6.20
C PRO A 203 -9.04 5.41 4.85
N TRP A 204 -9.04 4.58 3.81
CA TRP A 204 -8.83 4.99 2.42
C TRP A 204 -9.50 4.01 1.48
N TYR A 205 -10.21 4.50 0.46
CA TYR A 205 -10.86 3.63 -0.53
C TYR A 205 -9.86 2.70 -1.23
N GLY A 206 -10.34 1.54 -1.73
CA GLY A 206 -9.47 0.43 -2.06
C GLY A 206 -8.88 -0.18 -0.79
N HIS A 207 -7.63 -0.59 -0.77
CA HIS A 207 -6.93 -1.15 0.42
C HIS A 207 -7.72 -2.27 1.12
N ASP A 208 -8.44 -3.05 0.31
CA ASP A 208 -9.23 -4.20 0.76
C ASP A 208 -8.48 -5.53 0.65
N SER A 209 -7.33 -5.55 -0.04
CA SER A 209 -6.47 -6.72 -0.20
C SER A 209 -5.07 -6.55 0.39
N HIS A 210 -4.70 -5.34 0.73
CA HIS A 210 -3.41 -4.97 1.31
C HIS A 210 -3.55 -3.76 2.23
N ILE A 211 -2.61 -3.59 3.12
CA ILE A 211 -2.40 -2.35 3.87
C ILE A 211 -1.27 -1.56 3.21
N HIS A 212 -1.39 -0.24 3.18
CA HIS A 212 -0.34 0.66 2.73
C HIS A 212 0.32 1.31 3.95
N VAL A 213 1.53 0.93 4.24
CA VAL A 213 2.32 1.49 5.34
C VAL A 213 3.13 2.67 4.85
N ARG A 214 3.11 3.75 5.63
CA ARG A 214 3.89 4.96 5.40
C ARG A 214 4.74 5.29 6.61
N LEU A 215 6.04 5.42 6.42
CA LEU A 215 6.95 5.88 7.45
C LEU A 215 7.05 7.41 7.46
N SER A 216 7.38 7.99 8.60
CA SER A 216 7.80 9.38 8.70
C SER A 216 9.11 9.61 7.96
N CYS A 217 9.34 10.84 7.52
CA CYS A 217 10.63 11.25 6.98
C CYS A 217 11.75 10.92 7.98
N PRO A 218 12.92 10.42 7.52
CA PRO A 218 14.10 10.30 8.37
C PRO A 218 14.46 11.64 9.01
N SER A 219 14.94 11.64 10.25
CA SER A 219 15.22 12.86 11.00
C SER A 219 16.31 13.74 10.39
N ASP A 220 17.17 13.15 9.57
CA ASP A 220 18.26 13.82 8.85
C ASP A 220 17.91 14.21 7.40
N ALA A 221 16.73 13.81 6.91
CA ALA A 221 16.28 14.08 5.55
C ALA A 221 15.66 15.49 5.42
N LYS A 222 16.51 16.51 5.24
CA LYS A 222 16.12 17.94 5.18
C LYS A 222 15.12 18.27 4.06
N ASN A 223 15.12 17.51 2.98
CA ASN A 223 14.29 17.76 1.81
C ASN A 223 13.05 16.84 1.75
N CYS A 224 12.79 16.05 2.79
CA CYS A 224 11.63 15.17 2.88
C CYS A 224 10.48 15.91 3.58
N GLU A 225 9.28 15.79 3.01
CA GLU A 225 8.09 16.48 3.50
C GLU A 225 7.13 15.49 4.15
N ASN A 226 6.98 15.58 5.47
CA ASN A 226 5.96 14.82 6.19
C ASN A 226 4.56 15.31 5.85
N GLN A 227 3.59 14.39 5.88
CA GLN A 227 2.19 14.80 5.89
C GLN A 227 1.83 15.50 7.21
N ALA A 228 0.71 16.24 7.19
CA ALA A 228 0.14 16.84 8.39
C ALA A 228 -0.02 15.82 9.53
N ALA A 229 0.11 16.29 10.77
CA ALA A 229 -0.06 15.47 11.96
C ALA A 229 -1.43 14.74 11.95
N LEU A 230 -1.46 13.56 12.55
CA LEU A 230 -2.71 12.83 12.71
C LEU A 230 -3.62 13.55 13.71
N PRO A 231 -4.96 13.54 13.46
CA PRO A 231 -5.92 14.00 14.46
C PRO A 231 -5.76 13.24 15.78
N ALA A 232 -6.14 13.87 16.89
CA ALA A 232 -6.16 13.22 18.20
C ALA A 232 -7.20 12.09 18.25
N GLY A 233 -6.98 11.14 19.17
CA GLY A 233 -7.86 9.99 19.36
C GLY A 233 -7.53 8.80 18.46
N ASP A 234 -8.32 7.75 18.57
CA ASP A 234 -8.10 6.47 17.87
C ASP A 234 -8.68 6.44 16.43
N GLY A 235 -9.37 7.50 16.01
CA GLY A 235 -9.99 7.60 14.71
C GLY A 235 -11.15 6.61 14.46
N CYS A 236 -11.82 6.16 15.52
CA CYS A 236 -12.95 5.22 15.46
C CYS A 236 -14.32 5.93 15.58
N GLY A 237 -14.36 7.26 15.53
CA GLY A 237 -15.57 8.07 15.68
C GLY A 237 -16.23 8.46 14.35
N ALA A 238 -16.94 9.59 14.37
CA ALA A 238 -17.77 10.08 13.26
C ALA A 238 -17.02 10.22 11.94
N GLU A 239 -15.74 10.64 11.94
CA GLU A 239 -14.91 10.71 10.73
C GLU A 239 -14.84 9.35 10.01
N LEU A 240 -14.69 8.24 10.75
CA LEU A 240 -14.66 6.92 10.14
C LEU A 240 -15.99 6.57 9.47
N TYR A 241 -17.11 6.87 10.14
CA TYR A 241 -18.44 6.50 9.62
C TYR A 241 -18.85 7.35 8.41
N SER A 242 -18.35 8.59 8.28
CA SER A 242 -18.59 9.42 7.09
C SER A 242 -18.06 8.81 5.78
N TRP A 243 -17.12 7.86 5.85
CA TRP A 243 -16.64 7.13 4.66
C TRP A 243 -17.68 6.19 4.03
N PHE A 244 -18.76 5.89 4.75
CA PHE A 244 -19.87 5.05 4.27
C PHE A 244 -21.06 5.86 3.80
N GLU A 245 -21.04 7.18 3.99
CA GLU A 245 -22.08 8.08 3.51
C GLU A 245 -21.94 8.33 2.01
N PRO A 246 -23.05 8.49 1.27
CA PRO A 246 -23.00 8.91 -0.12
C PRO A 246 -22.26 10.25 -0.23
N ALA A 247 -21.45 10.41 -1.29
CA ALA A 247 -20.84 11.70 -1.56
C ALA A 247 -21.91 12.80 -1.65
N PRO A 248 -21.70 13.99 -1.05
CA PRO A 248 -22.64 15.09 -1.19
C PRO A 248 -22.86 15.39 -2.67
N LYS A 249 -24.14 15.58 -3.04
CA LYS A 249 -24.57 15.87 -4.42
C LYS A 249 -24.14 17.27 -4.84
#